data_747327f5e2f7ee26116bbd061a4e2403
#
_entry.id   747327f5e2f7ee26116bbd061a4e2403
#
_cell.length_a   1.000
_cell.length_b   1.000
_cell.length_c   1.000
_cell.angle_alpha   90.00
_cell.angle_beta   90.00
_cell.angle_gamma   90.00
#
_symmetry.space_group_name_H-M   'P 1'
#
loop_
_entity.id
_entity.type
_entity.pdbx_description
1 polymer ?
#
loop_
_entity_poly.entity_id
_entity_poly.type
_entity_poly.pdbx_seq_one_letter_code
_entity_poly.pdbx_strand_id
1 'polypeptide(L)'
;KILPYTISGNLLFVSGQIPQWEGEVRYQGKVGKNLTLEEGREAARLSTLNVLAHTRNALAGDLDRINRFLKVNGFVSVTEDFDEVAAVVNGASELLQEIFGDAGTHARIAIGAANMPIGVAVEIEAIIEINSDS
;
A
#
# COMPACT_ATOMS: atom_id res chain seq x y z
N LYS A 1 11.42 9.39 -15.79
CA LYS A 1 11.77 9.14 -14.39
C LYS A 1 10.51 9.17 -13.53
N ILE A 2 10.34 8.16 -12.70
CA ILE A 2 9.19 8.05 -11.81
C ILE A 2 9.59 8.53 -10.42
N LEU A 3 8.74 9.36 -9.83
CA LEU A 3 8.95 9.86 -8.47
C LEU A 3 8.23 8.97 -7.47
N PRO A 4 8.75 8.83 -6.24
CA PRO A 4 8.06 8.03 -5.22
C PRO A 4 6.75 8.68 -4.76
N TYR A 5 6.65 10.00 -4.89
CA TYR A 5 5.42 10.73 -4.55
C TYR A 5 5.39 12.07 -5.26
N THR A 6 4.20 12.66 -5.33
CA THR A 6 4.00 14.04 -5.79
C THR A 6 3.00 14.71 -4.86
N ILE A 7 3.08 16.04 -4.79
CA ILE A 7 2.18 16.84 -3.95
C ILE A 7 1.49 17.90 -4.81
N SER A 8 0.20 18.04 -4.63
CA SER A 8 -0.60 19.09 -5.24
C SER A 8 -1.52 19.67 -4.17
N GLY A 9 -1.30 20.92 -3.79
CA GLY A 9 -2.05 21.52 -2.68
C GLY A 9 -1.83 20.73 -1.39
N ASN A 10 -2.90 20.26 -0.80
CA ASN A 10 -2.85 19.44 0.42
C ASN A 10 -3.00 17.94 0.12
N LEU A 11 -2.75 17.52 -1.12
CA LEU A 11 -2.85 16.11 -1.51
C LEU A 11 -1.47 15.55 -1.80
N LEU A 12 -1.18 14.43 -1.19
CA LEU A 12 0.04 13.66 -1.39
C LEU A 12 -0.33 12.38 -2.14
N PHE A 13 0.28 12.19 -3.29
CA PHE A 13 0.08 11.01 -4.13
C PHE A 13 1.33 10.14 -4.01
N VAL A 14 1.17 8.94 -3.46
CA VAL A 14 2.30 8.01 -3.30
C VAL A 14 2.23 6.96 -4.40
N SER A 15 3.33 6.80 -5.13
CA SER A 15 3.46 5.79 -6.17
C SER A 15 3.24 4.39 -5.60
N GLY A 16 2.80 3.47 -6.44
CA GLY A 16 2.63 2.08 -6.05
C GLY A 16 3.89 1.50 -5.45
N GLN A 17 3.74 0.87 -4.30
CA GLN A 17 4.85 0.27 -3.54
C GLN A 17 4.72 -1.24 -3.52
N ILE A 18 5.84 -1.91 -3.75
CA ILE A 18 5.94 -3.36 -3.71
C ILE A 18 6.44 -3.81 -2.34
N PRO A 19 6.29 -5.11 -2.00
CA PRO A 19 6.72 -5.60 -0.69
C PRO A 19 8.23 -5.81 -0.68
N GLN A 20 8.98 -4.80 -0.30
CA GLN A 20 10.42 -4.91 -0.17
C GLN A 20 10.89 -4.42 1.18
N TRP A 21 12.00 -4.98 1.62
CA TRP A 21 12.60 -4.69 2.91
C TRP A 21 14.11 -4.73 2.77
N GLU A 22 14.77 -3.65 3.16
CA GLU A 22 16.23 -3.55 3.09
C GLU A 22 16.79 -3.89 1.71
N GLY A 23 16.12 -3.43 0.66
CA GLY A 23 16.54 -3.66 -0.73
C GLY A 23 16.19 -5.02 -1.29
N GLU A 24 15.57 -5.90 -0.50
CA GLU A 24 15.15 -7.21 -0.95
C GLU A 24 13.66 -7.25 -1.22
N VAL A 25 13.28 -7.75 -2.39
CA VAL A 25 11.88 -7.98 -2.72
C VAL A 25 11.43 -9.28 -2.05
N ARG A 26 10.30 -9.21 -1.39
CA ARG A 26 9.71 -10.35 -0.68
C ARG A 26 8.35 -10.68 -1.27
N TYR A 27 7.85 -11.89 -1.01
CA TYR A 27 6.54 -12.33 -1.44
C TYR A 27 6.38 -12.21 -2.96
N GLN A 28 7.24 -12.87 -3.71
CA GLN A 28 7.08 -13.03 -5.15
C GLN A 28 6.26 -14.27 -5.42
N GLY A 29 5.28 -14.16 -6.31
CA GLY A 29 4.42 -15.26 -6.67
C GLY A 29 2.96 -14.86 -6.70
N LYS A 30 2.09 -15.84 -6.90
CA LYS A 30 0.64 -15.65 -6.97
C LYS A 30 -0.04 -16.18 -5.72
N VAL A 31 -0.93 -15.37 -5.16
CA VAL A 31 -1.76 -15.81 -4.05
C VAL A 31 -2.77 -16.83 -4.60
N GLY A 32 -2.87 -17.96 -3.94
CA GLY A 32 -3.67 -19.09 -4.39
C GLY A 32 -2.84 -20.17 -5.07
N LYS A 33 -1.58 -19.91 -5.37
CA LYS A 33 -0.68 -20.89 -5.98
C LYS A 33 0.60 -21.03 -5.16
N ASN A 34 1.53 -20.05 -5.26
CA ASN A 34 2.81 -20.09 -4.55
C ASN A 34 2.71 -19.51 -3.15
N LEU A 35 1.72 -18.64 -2.93
CA LEU A 35 1.56 -17.90 -1.68
C LEU A 35 0.18 -18.15 -1.11
N THR A 36 0.11 -18.18 0.20
CA THR A 36 -1.15 -18.29 0.93
C THR A 36 -1.83 -16.93 1.07
N LEU A 37 -3.09 -16.93 1.47
CA LEU A 37 -3.82 -15.71 1.81
C LEU A 37 -3.04 -14.90 2.87
N GLU A 38 -2.54 -15.57 3.91
CA GLU A 38 -1.80 -14.89 4.98
C GLU A 38 -0.52 -14.25 4.48
N GLU A 39 0.22 -14.94 3.60
CA GLU A 39 1.40 -14.37 2.98
C GLU A 39 1.05 -13.16 2.13
N GLY A 40 -0.08 -13.21 1.43
CA GLY A 40 -0.59 -12.05 0.68
C GLY A 40 -0.89 -10.86 1.58
N ARG A 41 -1.53 -11.11 2.74
CA ARG A 41 -1.81 -10.06 3.73
C ARG A 41 -0.52 -9.44 4.26
N GLU A 42 0.50 -10.26 4.53
CA GLU A 42 1.80 -9.77 4.98
C GLU A 42 2.50 -8.95 3.89
N ALA A 43 2.36 -9.37 2.63
CA ALA A 43 2.89 -8.59 1.50
C ALA A 43 2.21 -7.21 1.43
N ALA A 44 0.89 -7.17 1.59
CA ALA A 44 0.14 -5.91 1.59
C ALA A 44 0.59 -5.00 2.75
N ARG A 45 0.80 -5.58 3.92
CA ARG A 45 1.31 -4.85 5.08
C ARG A 45 2.68 -4.25 4.79
N LEU A 46 3.60 -5.04 4.24
CA LEU A 46 4.96 -4.58 3.93
C LEU A 46 4.94 -3.49 2.86
N SER A 47 4.15 -3.65 1.80
CA SER A 47 3.98 -2.61 0.78
C SER A 47 3.49 -1.30 1.40
N THR A 48 2.56 -1.39 2.34
CA THR A 48 2.01 -0.22 3.03
C THR A 48 3.05 0.46 3.92
N LEU A 49 3.93 -0.31 4.57
CA LEU A 49 5.05 0.26 5.32
C LEU A 49 5.95 1.09 4.39
N ASN A 50 6.13 0.64 3.14
CA ASN A 50 6.90 1.40 2.16
C ASN A 50 6.16 2.67 1.72
N VAL A 51 4.83 2.63 1.61
CA VAL A 51 4.03 3.84 1.41
C VAL A 51 4.28 4.84 2.54
N LEU A 52 4.26 4.36 3.78
CA LEU A 52 4.48 5.22 4.94
C LEU A 52 5.90 5.79 4.99
N ALA A 53 6.90 5.03 4.57
CA ALA A 53 8.27 5.51 4.52
C ALA A 53 8.41 6.70 3.55
N HIS A 54 7.79 6.61 2.37
CA HIS A 54 7.80 7.73 1.42
C HIS A 54 6.95 8.91 1.92
N THR A 55 5.85 8.63 2.58
CA THR A 55 5.01 9.66 3.20
C THR A 55 5.81 10.42 4.25
N ARG A 56 6.55 9.71 5.09
CA ARG A 56 7.40 10.32 6.11
C ARG A 56 8.45 11.22 5.48
N ASN A 57 9.08 10.77 4.41
CA ASN A 57 10.06 11.59 3.68
C ASN A 57 9.41 12.85 3.09
N ALA A 58 8.21 12.70 2.54
CA ALA A 58 7.48 13.83 1.97
C ALA A 58 7.14 14.89 3.03
N LEU A 59 6.94 14.46 4.27
CA LEU A 59 6.53 15.32 5.39
C LEU A 59 7.70 15.70 6.29
N ALA A 60 8.93 15.55 5.82
CA ALA A 60 10.15 15.90 6.55
C ALA A 60 10.22 15.21 7.92
N GLY A 61 9.73 13.98 8.01
CA GLY A 61 9.78 13.16 9.23
C GLY A 61 8.57 13.29 10.13
N ASP A 62 7.62 14.15 9.79
CA ASP A 62 6.49 14.45 10.67
C ASP A 62 5.19 13.81 10.17
N LEU A 63 4.94 12.57 10.57
CA LEU A 63 3.71 11.86 10.20
C LEU A 63 2.45 12.47 10.85
N ASP A 64 2.60 13.32 11.85
CA ASP A 64 1.46 14.03 12.44
C ASP A 64 0.83 15.03 11.48
N ARG A 65 1.53 15.35 10.38
CA ARG A 65 0.97 16.18 9.32
C ARG A 65 -0.01 15.43 8.41
N ILE A 66 -0.15 14.13 8.59
CA ILE A 66 -1.21 13.38 7.90
C ILE A 66 -2.54 13.78 8.53
N ASN A 67 -3.42 14.34 7.69
CA ASN A 67 -4.77 14.67 8.13
C ASN A 67 -5.64 13.42 8.05
N ARG A 68 -5.63 12.74 6.89
CA ARG A 68 -6.34 11.47 6.72
C ARG A 68 -5.90 10.79 5.43
N PHE A 69 -6.05 9.47 5.40
CA PHE A 69 -5.94 8.72 4.16
C PHE A 69 -7.26 8.88 3.38
N LEU A 70 -7.17 9.18 2.10
CA LEU A 70 -8.34 9.39 1.25
C LEU A 70 -8.66 8.17 0.40
N LYS A 71 -7.63 7.59 -0.19
CA LYS A 71 -7.81 6.46 -1.11
C LYS A 71 -6.60 5.53 -1.00
N VAL A 72 -6.89 4.24 -0.91
CA VAL A 72 -5.87 3.20 -0.99
C VAL A 72 -6.28 2.22 -2.07
N ASN A 73 -5.40 1.98 -3.01
CA ASN A 73 -5.65 1.02 -4.07
C ASN A 73 -4.68 -0.14 -3.93
N GLY A 74 -5.23 -1.35 -3.91
CA GLY A 74 -4.45 -2.57 -3.77
C GLY A 74 -4.61 -3.47 -4.98
N PHE A 75 -3.48 -3.97 -5.48
CA PHE A 75 -3.40 -4.85 -6.64
C PHE A 75 -2.72 -6.13 -6.19
N VAL A 76 -3.34 -7.27 -6.46
CA VAL A 76 -2.85 -8.57 -5.96
C VAL A 76 -2.65 -9.52 -7.12
N SER A 77 -1.49 -10.15 -7.19
CA SER A 77 -1.22 -11.21 -8.16
C SER A 77 -1.94 -12.47 -7.67
N VAL A 78 -2.90 -12.95 -8.44
CA VAL A 78 -3.77 -14.05 -8.03
C VAL A 78 -3.95 -15.08 -9.13
N THR A 79 -4.30 -16.30 -8.73
CA THR A 79 -4.78 -17.29 -9.68
C THR A 79 -6.20 -16.92 -10.10
N GLU A 80 -6.63 -17.48 -11.23
CA GLU A 80 -7.94 -17.15 -11.83
C GLU A 80 -9.11 -17.44 -10.89
N ASP A 81 -8.98 -18.47 -10.08
CA ASP A 81 -10.03 -18.93 -9.19
C ASP A 81 -9.93 -18.36 -7.76
N PHE A 82 -8.92 -17.55 -7.48
CA PHE A 82 -8.79 -16.95 -6.15
C PHE A 82 -9.74 -15.75 -6.03
N ASP A 83 -10.64 -15.76 -5.08
CA ASP A 83 -11.70 -14.76 -4.95
C ASP A 83 -11.62 -13.92 -3.67
N GLU A 84 -10.54 -14.04 -2.88
CA GLU A 84 -10.42 -13.30 -1.62
C GLU A 84 -9.43 -12.14 -1.71
N VAL A 85 -9.47 -11.41 -2.82
CA VAL A 85 -8.56 -10.28 -3.06
C VAL A 85 -8.72 -9.20 -1.98
N ALA A 86 -9.95 -8.89 -1.61
CA ALA A 86 -10.21 -7.89 -0.57
C ALA A 86 -9.58 -8.29 0.76
N ALA A 87 -9.64 -9.57 1.12
CA ALA A 87 -9.03 -10.07 2.35
C ALA A 87 -7.52 -9.86 2.35
N VAL A 88 -6.85 -10.02 1.21
CA VAL A 88 -5.42 -9.75 1.08
C VAL A 88 -5.13 -8.27 1.34
N VAL A 89 -5.86 -7.38 0.67
CA VAL A 89 -5.63 -5.93 0.79
C VAL A 89 -5.99 -5.42 2.18
N ASN A 90 -6.80 -6.15 2.94
CA ASN A 90 -7.07 -5.83 4.35
C ASN A 90 -5.78 -5.75 5.18
N GLY A 91 -4.71 -6.44 4.77
CA GLY A 91 -3.42 -6.29 5.43
C GLY A 91 -2.92 -4.84 5.43
N ALA A 92 -3.18 -4.11 4.34
CA ALA A 92 -2.88 -2.69 4.24
C ALA A 92 -3.84 -1.85 5.07
N SER A 93 -5.14 -2.05 4.88
CA SER A 93 -6.17 -1.23 5.53
C SER A 93 -6.14 -1.35 7.05
N GLU A 94 -5.94 -2.56 7.56
CA GLU A 94 -5.86 -2.80 9.00
C GLU A 94 -4.63 -2.14 9.62
N LEU A 95 -3.49 -2.18 8.92
CA LEU A 95 -2.30 -1.51 9.40
C LEU A 95 -2.51 -0.01 9.55
N LEU A 96 -3.12 0.63 8.55
CA LEU A 96 -3.37 2.07 8.58
C LEU A 96 -4.32 2.44 9.72
N GLN A 97 -5.33 1.61 9.96
CA GLN A 97 -6.27 1.84 11.06
C GLN A 97 -5.62 1.62 12.43
N GLU A 98 -4.73 0.63 12.54
CA GLU A 98 -3.96 0.40 13.77
C GLU A 98 -3.09 1.61 14.13
N ILE A 99 -2.43 2.19 13.14
CA ILE A 99 -1.49 3.28 13.37
C ILE A 99 -2.20 4.63 13.56
N PHE A 100 -3.20 4.92 12.72
CA PHE A 100 -3.78 6.25 12.61
C PHE A 100 -5.22 6.35 13.11
N GLY A 101 -5.83 5.25 13.53
CA GLY A 101 -7.23 5.28 13.96
C GLY A 101 -8.16 5.75 12.84
N ASP A 102 -9.04 6.68 13.15
CA ASP A 102 -10.00 7.20 12.16
C ASP A 102 -9.33 7.86 10.96
N ALA A 103 -8.18 8.47 11.15
CA ALA A 103 -7.42 9.08 10.04
C ALA A 103 -6.88 8.02 9.07
N GLY A 104 -6.81 6.77 9.47
CA GLY A 104 -6.40 5.66 8.61
C GLY A 104 -7.52 5.04 7.81
N THR A 105 -8.78 5.39 8.08
CA THR A 105 -9.91 4.90 7.28
C THR A 105 -9.92 5.62 5.92
N HIS A 106 -10.34 4.92 4.87
CA HIS A 106 -10.16 5.41 3.52
C HIS A 106 -11.16 4.76 2.57
N ALA A 107 -11.35 5.38 1.41
CA ALA A 107 -11.99 4.73 0.27
C ALA A 107 -10.97 3.78 -0.37
N ARG A 108 -11.44 2.71 -1.01
CA ARG A 108 -10.54 1.67 -1.47
C ARG A 108 -11.01 0.98 -2.73
N ILE A 109 -10.05 0.53 -3.55
CA ILE A 109 -10.28 -0.51 -4.52
C ILE A 109 -9.28 -1.64 -4.26
N ALA A 110 -9.71 -2.89 -4.46
CA ALA A 110 -8.86 -4.07 -4.31
C ALA A 110 -9.16 -5.00 -5.48
N ILE A 111 -8.18 -5.22 -6.34
CA ILE A 111 -8.38 -6.02 -7.55
C ILE A 111 -7.25 -7.02 -7.75
N GLY A 112 -7.59 -8.13 -8.40
CA GLY A 112 -6.63 -9.13 -8.83
C GLY A 112 -6.00 -8.75 -10.15
N ALA A 113 -4.76 -9.16 -10.35
CA ALA A 113 -4.01 -8.92 -11.57
C ALA A 113 -3.36 -10.21 -12.06
N ALA A 114 -3.30 -10.37 -13.37
CA ALA A 114 -2.63 -11.53 -13.97
C ALA A 114 -1.12 -11.41 -13.89
N ASN A 115 -0.58 -10.20 -13.98
CA ASN A 115 0.85 -9.93 -13.94
C ASN A 115 1.12 -8.73 -13.05
N MET A 116 2.19 -8.81 -12.28
CA MET A 116 2.63 -7.73 -11.41
C MET A 116 4.11 -7.44 -11.69
N PRO A 117 4.57 -6.19 -11.40
CA PRO A 117 5.98 -5.86 -11.62
C PRO A 117 6.88 -6.86 -10.89
N ILE A 118 7.88 -7.38 -11.59
CA ILE A 118 8.85 -8.37 -11.11
C ILE A 118 8.22 -9.55 -10.33
N GLY A 119 6.96 -9.87 -10.64
CA GLY A 119 6.28 -11.02 -10.05
C GLY A 119 5.88 -10.86 -8.59
N VAL A 120 5.80 -9.63 -8.06
CA VAL A 120 5.41 -9.43 -6.66
C VAL A 120 3.96 -9.80 -6.41
N ALA A 121 3.66 -10.16 -5.18
CA ALA A 121 2.30 -10.57 -4.80
C ALA A 121 1.34 -9.40 -4.73
N VAL A 122 1.79 -8.23 -4.28
CA VAL A 122 0.92 -7.09 -3.96
C VAL A 122 1.62 -5.79 -4.32
N GLU A 123 0.82 -4.81 -4.74
CA GLU A 123 1.27 -3.43 -4.88
C GLU A 123 0.21 -2.51 -4.29
N ILE A 124 0.64 -1.52 -3.51
CA ILE A 124 -0.25 -0.60 -2.81
C ILE A 124 0.13 0.84 -3.17
N GLU A 125 -0.86 1.64 -3.55
CA GLU A 125 -0.70 3.09 -3.74
C GLU A 125 -1.70 3.82 -2.86
N ALA A 126 -1.45 5.10 -2.59
CA ALA A 126 -2.33 5.86 -1.71
C ALA A 126 -2.39 7.33 -2.10
N ILE A 127 -3.53 7.95 -1.78
CA ILE A 127 -3.74 9.40 -1.82
C ILE A 127 -4.03 9.83 -0.40
N ILE A 128 -3.27 10.80 0.09
CA ILE A 128 -3.29 11.22 1.49
C ILE A 128 -3.50 12.72 1.56
N GLU A 129 -4.41 13.15 2.42
CA GLU A 129 -4.58 14.57 2.71
C GLU A 129 -3.61 14.96 3.82
N ILE A 130 -2.86 16.03 3.59
CA ILE A 130 -1.83 16.48 4.51
C ILE A 130 -2.09 17.92 4.94
N ASN A 131 -1.59 18.26 6.12
CA ASN A 131 -1.63 19.62 6.62
C ASN A 131 -0.37 20.35 6.18
N SER A 132 -0.50 21.66 5.93
CA SER A 132 0.67 22.48 5.68
C SER A 132 1.56 22.51 6.92
N ASP A 133 2.86 22.74 6.73
CA ASP A 133 3.74 22.84 7.86
C ASP A 133 3.75 24.26 8.39
N SER A 134 2.95 24.53 9.22
CA SER A 134 2.95 25.84 9.86
C SER A 134 3.48 25.73 11.30
#